data_a6290e6040e46910802d81b9a9f0cf64
#
_entry.id   a6290e6040e46910802d81b9a9f0cf64
#
_cell.length_a   1.000
_cell.length_b   1.000
_cell.length_c   1.000
_cell.angle_alpha   90.00
_cell.angle_beta   90.00
_cell.angle_gamma   90.00
#
_symmetry.space_group_name_H-M   'P 1'
#
loop_
_entity.id
_entity.type
_entity.pdbx_description
1 polymer ?
#
loop_
_entity_poly.entity_id
_entity_poly.type
_entity_poly.pdbx_seq_one_letter_code
_entity_poly.pdbx_strand_id
1 'polypeptide(L)'
;HAWARGKVLGGSGSINAMAHHRGHPSGYDSWQAQFGVRGWSFRELLPYFKRLETFALGASDYHGGDGPIHVDVPRGELRHPTAAAFVESGIAAGWKATDDINGPSMEGPTWNHVALRGRQRQSPSVCYLRPALAGRNPPTVLMNVRATRLRFEGGRCVGVDFVNGDVTAAGAASTAGRVGGESTVRA
;
A
#
# COMPACT_ATOMS: atom_id res chain seq x y z
N HIS A 1 3.51 20.09 8.80
CA HIS A 1 3.84 18.73 9.28
C HIS A 1 4.78 18.05 8.29
N ALA A 2 5.83 17.40 8.79
CA ALA A 2 6.72 16.58 7.97
C ALA A 2 6.06 15.21 7.73
N TRP A 3 5.90 14.85 6.47
CA TRP A 3 5.34 13.56 6.07
C TRP A 3 6.43 12.73 5.38
N ALA A 4 6.94 11.73 6.08
CA ALA A 4 7.93 10.82 5.53
C ALA A 4 7.38 10.05 4.32
N ARG A 5 8.21 9.91 3.27
CA ARG A 5 7.94 9.09 2.10
C ARG A 5 9.11 8.14 1.85
N GLY A 6 8.82 6.94 1.41
CA GLY A 6 9.85 5.95 1.08
C GLY A 6 10.60 6.32 -0.19
N LYS A 7 11.92 6.53 -0.07
CA LYS A 7 12.84 6.68 -1.22
C LYS A 7 13.58 5.37 -1.47
N VAL A 8 12.82 4.36 -1.83
CA VAL A 8 13.29 2.97 -1.97
C VAL A 8 12.36 2.20 -2.92
N LEU A 9 12.79 1.07 -3.48
CA LEU A 9 11.90 0.18 -4.23
C LEU A 9 10.73 -0.28 -3.36
N GLY A 10 9.51 -0.13 -3.89
CA GLY A 10 8.28 -0.34 -3.14
C GLY A 10 7.77 0.91 -2.42
N GLY A 11 8.51 2.04 -2.49
CA GLY A 11 8.08 3.33 -1.98
C GLY A 11 7.71 3.30 -0.50
N SER A 12 6.68 4.04 -0.11
CA SER A 12 6.19 4.09 1.28
C SER A 12 5.65 2.75 1.80
N GLY A 13 5.28 1.80 0.91
CA GLY A 13 4.93 0.45 1.30
C GLY A 13 6.08 -0.35 1.93
N SER A 14 7.33 0.06 1.68
CA SER A 14 8.53 -0.56 2.27
C SER A 14 8.89 -0.01 3.65
N ILE A 15 8.32 1.12 4.06
CA ILE A 15 8.66 1.81 5.33
C ILE A 15 7.45 2.07 6.25
N ASN A 16 6.22 1.80 5.83
CA ASN A 16 5.01 2.00 6.61
C ASN A 16 4.89 1.00 7.79
N ALA A 17 3.87 1.16 8.62
CA ALA A 17 3.56 0.26 9.73
C ALA A 17 2.88 -1.05 9.31
N MET A 18 2.75 -1.33 8.02
CA MET A 18 2.07 -2.51 7.45
C MET A 18 0.55 -2.61 7.74
N ALA A 19 -0.04 -1.68 8.46
CA ALA A 19 -1.47 -1.71 8.74
C ALA A 19 -2.26 -1.75 7.43
N HIS A 20 -3.17 -2.74 7.32
CA HIS A 20 -3.99 -2.96 6.14
C HIS A 20 -5.45 -2.65 6.46
N HIS A 21 -5.77 -1.36 6.40
CA HIS A 21 -7.11 -0.84 6.65
C HIS A 21 -7.67 -0.23 5.37
N ARG A 22 -8.93 -0.54 5.07
CA ARG A 22 -9.62 -0.02 3.89
C ARG A 22 -10.29 1.32 4.12
N GLY A 23 -10.56 1.68 5.38
CA GLY A 23 -11.37 2.82 5.72
C GLY A 23 -12.86 2.49 5.77
N HIS A 24 -13.62 3.29 6.50
CA HIS A 24 -15.04 3.05 6.73
C HIS A 24 -15.86 3.24 5.44
N PRO A 25 -16.87 2.38 5.16
CA PRO A 25 -17.71 2.48 3.97
C PRO A 25 -18.32 3.85 3.73
N SER A 26 -18.81 4.51 4.79
CA SER A 26 -19.41 5.85 4.68
C SER A 26 -18.46 6.91 4.15
N GLY A 27 -17.15 6.76 4.34
CA GLY A 27 -16.15 7.66 3.77
C GLY A 27 -16.16 7.65 2.25
N TYR A 28 -16.25 6.48 1.64
CA TYR A 28 -16.36 6.32 0.19
C TYR A 28 -17.72 6.75 -0.35
N ASP A 29 -18.78 6.33 0.32
CA ASP A 29 -20.16 6.65 -0.07
C ASP A 29 -20.41 8.17 -0.02
N SER A 30 -19.77 8.88 0.92
CA SER A 30 -19.84 10.34 1.02
C SER A 30 -19.24 11.05 -0.19
N TRP A 31 -18.24 10.49 -0.87
CA TRP A 31 -17.67 11.09 -2.08
C TRP A 31 -18.70 11.16 -3.21
N GLN A 32 -19.48 10.10 -3.38
CA GLN A 32 -20.56 10.12 -4.35
C GLN A 32 -21.65 11.11 -3.97
N ALA A 33 -22.06 11.14 -2.71
CA ALA A 33 -23.11 12.01 -2.22
C ALA A 33 -22.73 13.50 -2.27
N GLN A 34 -21.49 13.84 -1.87
CA GLN A 34 -21.05 15.22 -1.75
C GLN A 34 -20.44 15.81 -3.03
N PHE A 35 -19.76 14.98 -3.82
CA PHE A 35 -18.98 15.45 -4.97
C PHE A 35 -19.44 14.85 -6.31
N GLY A 36 -20.47 14.01 -6.31
CA GLY A 36 -21.00 13.37 -7.53
C GLY A 36 -20.04 12.37 -8.19
N VAL A 37 -19.04 11.86 -7.44
CA VAL A 37 -18.01 10.94 -7.95
C VAL A 37 -18.60 9.53 -8.05
N ARG A 38 -19.09 9.16 -9.24
CA ARG A 38 -19.66 7.83 -9.50
C ARG A 38 -18.58 6.76 -9.62
N GLY A 39 -18.91 5.52 -9.25
CA GLY A 39 -17.98 4.38 -9.32
C GLY A 39 -17.00 4.29 -8.13
N TRP A 40 -17.22 5.09 -7.08
CA TRP A 40 -16.36 5.17 -5.91
C TRP A 40 -17.08 4.88 -4.59
N SER A 41 -18.31 4.36 -4.64
CA SER A 41 -18.95 3.83 -3.42
C SER A 41 -18.18 2.63 -2.87
N PHE A 42 -18.28 2.37 -1.58
CA PHE A 42 -17.62 1.22 -0.97
C PHE A 42 -17.97 -0.09 -1.67
N ARG A 43 -19.25 -0.27 -2.03
CA ARG A 43 -19.72 -1.46 -2.75
C ARG A 43 -19.05 -1.64 -4.11
N GLU A 44 -18.81 -0.55 -4.83
CA GLU A 44 -18.14 -0.58 -6.14
C GLU A 44 -16.63 -0.80 -6.00
N LEU A 45 -16.02 -0.35 -4.90
CA LEU A 45 -14.59 -0.53 -4.61
C LEU A 45 -14.27 -1.89 -3.98
N LEU A 46 -15.20 -2.52 -3.29
CA LEU A 46 -14.97 -3.77 -2.60
C LEU A 46 -14.38 -4.89 -3.47
N PRO A 47 -14.81 -5.11 -4.73
CA PRO A 47 -14.20 -6.08 -5.62
C PRO A 47 -12.70 -5.80 -5.89
N TYR A 48 -12.31 -4.54 -5.93
CA TYR A 48 -10.90 -4.15 -6.11
C TYR A 48 -10.08 -4.39 -4.86
N PHE A 49 -10.62 -4.11 -3.67
CA PHE A 49 -9.98 -4.45 -2.41
C PHE A 49 -9.76 -5.96 -2.27
N LYS A 50 -10.78 -6.76 -2.61
CA LYS A 50 -10.66 -8.23 -2.60
C LYS A 50 -9.60 -8.72 -3.59
N ARG A 51 -9.55 -8.15 -4.79
CA ARG A 51 -8.54 -8.50 -5.81
C ARG A 51 -7.09 -8.18 -5.40
N LEU A 52 -6.89 -7.23 -4.48
CA LEU A 52 -5.57 -6.85 -4.00
C LEU A 52 -4.97 -7.88 -3.04
N GLU A 53 -5.78 -8.62 -2.30
CA GLU A 53 -5.31 -9.37 -1.14
C GLU A 53 -5.53 -10.88 -1.23
N THR A 54 -4.64 -11.59 -0.56
CA THR A 54 -4.86 -12.94 -0.06
C THR A 54 -4.96 -12.86 1.46
N PHE A 55 -6.17 -13.01 1.99
CA PHE A 55 -6.41 -12.93 3.43
C PHE A 55 -6.11 -14.26 4.11
N ALA A 56 -5.33 -14.24 5.19
CA ALA A 56 -4.86 -15.45 5.87
C ALA A 56 -5.98 -16.31 6.49
N LEU A 57 -7.14 -15.73 6.76
CA LEU A 57 -8.32 -16.45 7.27
C LEU A 57 -9.26 -16.94 6.18
N GLY A 58 -8.88 -16.75 4.92
CA GLY A 58 -9.63 -17.18 3.75
C GLY A 58 -10.49 -16.10 3.11
N ALA A 59 -10.98 -16.40 1.91
CA ALA A 59 -11.88 -15.52 1.18
C ALA A 59 -13.26 -15.44 1.85
N SER A 60 -13.91 -14.30 1.72
CA SER A 60 -15.26 -14.05 2.25
C SER A 60 -16.00 -13.01 1.40
N ASP A 61 -17.15 -12.57 1.83
CA ASP A 61 -17.86 -11.44 1.19
C ASP A 61 -17.01 -10.17 1.22
N TYR A 62 -16.17 -10.01 2.23
CA TYR A 62 -15.30 -8.84 2.42
C TYR A 62 -13.84 -9.08 2.02
N HIS A 63 -13.35 -10.30 1.94
CA HIS A 63 -11.94 -10.63 1.75
C HIS A 63 -11.66 -11.41 0.47
N GLY A 64 -10.48 -11.14 -0.12
CA GLY A 64 -9.93 -11.88 -1.24
C GLY A 64 -9.08 -13.08 -0.81
N GLY A 65 -8.89 -14.05 -1.73
CA GLY A 65 -8.14 -15.27 -1.45
C GLY A 65 -6.94 -15.53 -2.37
N ASP A 66 -6.77 -14.72 -3.41
CA ASP A 66 -5.80 -14.97 -4.50
C ASP A 66 -5.05 -13.70 -4.98
N GLY A 67 -5.22 -12.59 -4.25
CA GLY A 67 -4.53 -11.35 -4.58
C GLY A 67 -3.04 -11.35 -4.19
N PRO A 68 -2.25 -10.43 -4.75
CA PRO A 68 -0.80 -10.42 -4.58
C PRO A 68 -0.32 -10.04 -3.18
N ILE A 69 -1.12 -9.31 -2.40
CA ILE A 69 -0.75 -8.86 -1.06
C ILE A 69 -1.28 -9.85 -0.03
N HIS A 70 -0.40 -10.57 0.63
CA HIS A 70 -0.81 -11.40 1.76
C HIS A 70 -1.09 -10.53 2.98
N VAL A 71 -2.29 -10.68 3.53
CA VAL A 71 -2.76 -9.95 4.71
C VAL A 71 -3.02 -10.92 5.84
N ASP A 72 -2.36 -10.71 6.96
CA ASP A 72 -2.48 -11.56 8.15
C ASP A 72 -3.06 -10.80 9.34
N VAL A 73 -3.56 -11.54 10.30
CA VAL A 73 -3.96 -11.03 11.62
C VAL A 73 -2.96 -11.55 12.64
N PRO A 74 -2.20 -10.69 13.33
CA PRO A 74 -1.19 -11.11 14.30
C PRO A 74 -1.75 -12.06 15.35
N ARG A 75 -1.05 -13.17 15.63
CA ARG A 75 -1.41 -14.20 16.62
C ARG A 75 -0.20 -14.63 17.43
N GLY A 76 -0.47 -15.23 18.59
CA GLY A 76 0.57 -15.78 19.45
C GLY A 76 1.65 -14.76 19.78
N GLU A 77 2.90 -15.09 19.55
CA GLU A 77 4.08 -14.25 19.86
C GLU A 77 4.14 -12.93 19.07
N LEU A 78 3.35 -12.79 17.98
CA LEU A 78 3.24 -11.52 17.25
C LEU A 78 2.33 -10.51 17.97
N ARG A 79 1.63 -10.93 19.02
CA ARG A 79 0.78 -10.06 19.85
C ARG A 79 1.58 -9.56 21.05
N HIS A 80 1.93 -8.27 21.01
CA HIS A 80 2.62 -7.69 22.16
C HIS A 80 1.66 -7.61 23.37
N PRO A 81 2.11 -7.99 24.60
CA PRO A 81 1.25 -8.00 25.80
C PRO A 81 0.54 -6.67 26.10
N THR A 82 1.21 -5.53 25.87
CA THR A 82 0.60 -4.21 26.04
C THR A 82 -0.56 -3.99 25.06
N ALA A 83 -0.46 -4.46 23.82
CA ALA A 83 -1.55 -4.35 22.84
C ALA A 83 -2.70 -5.29 23.20
N ALA A 84 -2.43 -6.48 23.75
CA ALA A 84 -3.44 -7.38 24.28
C ALA A 84 -4.20 -6.71 25.42
N ALA A 85 -3.48 -6.16 26.42
CA ALA A 85 -4.09 -5.43 27.52
C ALA A 85 -4.94 -4.25 27.07
N PHE A 86 -4.54 -3.52 26.02
CA PHE A 86 -5.34 -2.44 25.43
C PHE A 86 -6.66 -2.96 24.86
N VAL A 87 -6.63 -4.03 24.07
CA VAL A 87 -7.85 -4.64 23.50
C VAL A 87 -8.79 -5.14 24.62
N GLU A 88 -8.25 -5.85 25.61
CA GLU A 88 -8.97 -6.36 26.76
C GLU A 88 -9.60 -5.24 27.60
N SER A 89 -8.86 -4.14 27.82
CA SER A 89 -9.38 -2.97 28.52
C SER A 89 -10.54 -2.31 27.80
N GLY A 90 -10.50 -2.25 26.46
CA GLY A 90 -11.60 -1.74 25.65
C GLY A 90 -12.86 -2.61 25.81
N ILE A 91 -12.70 -3.92 25.79
CA ILE A 91 -13.81 -4.87 26.01
C ILE A 91 -14.36 -4.72 27.42
N ALA A 92 -13.50 -4.65 28.44
CA ALA A 92 -13.90 -4.46 29.83
C ALA A 92 -14.63 -3.12 30.07
N ALA A 93 -14.30 -2.08 29.26
CA ALA A 93 -15.01 -0.80 29.27
C ALA A 93 -16.36 -0.82 28.55
N GLY A 94 -16.80 -1.98 28.05
CA GLY A 94 -18.12 -2.16 27.42
C GLY A 94 -18.13 -1.97 25.90
N TRP A 95 -16.98 -1.80 25.24
CA TRP A 95 -16.94 -1.74 23.79
C TRP A 95 -17.10 -3.13 23.19
N LYS A 96 -17.93 -3.23 22.16
CA LYS A 96 -18.09 -4.47 21.40
C LYS A 96 -16.84 -4.73 20.56
N ALA A 97 -16.17 -5.83 20.82
CA ALA A 97 -15.03 -6.23 20.00
C ALA A 97 -15.44 -6.57 18.56
N THR A 98 -14.54 -6.36 17.61
CA THR A 98 -14.65 -6.90 16.25
C THR A 98 -13.45 -7.79 15.96
N ASP A 99 -13.69 -8.92 15.30
CA ASP A 99 -12.60 -9.83 14.86
C ASP A 99 -12.07 -9.46 13.47
N ASP A 100 -12.77 -8.55 12.78
CA ASP A 100 -12.46 -8.18 11.40
C ASP A 100 -12.64 -6.67 11.17
N ILE A 101 -11.53 -5.94 11.18
CA ILE A 101 -11.53 -4.49 10.97
C ILE A 101 -11.85 -4.09 9.53
N ASN A 102 -11.84 -5.01 8.59
CA ASN A 102 -12.21 -4.79 7.19
C ASN A 102 -13.51 -5.52 6.79
N GLY A 103 -14.21 -6.06 7.78
CA GLY A 103 -15.46 -6.79 7.64
C GLY A 103 -16.70 -5.89 7.70
N PRO A 104 -17.85 -6.48 8.09
CA PRO A 104 -19.12 -5.76 8.12
C PRO A 104 -19.21 -4.69 9.22
N SER A 105 -18.38 -4.81 10.27
CA SER A 105 -18.30 -3.84 11.37
C SER A 105 -16.84 -3.49 11.63
N MET A 106 -16.50 -2.23 11.42
CA MET A 106 -15.13 -1.73 11.58
C MET A 106 -14.88 -1.03 12.91
N GLU A 107 -15.87 -1.03 13.80
CA GLU A 107 -15.81 -0.35 15.09
C GLU A 107 -15.56 -1.33 16.23
N GLY A 108 -14.72 -0.94 17.17
CA GLY A 108 -14.46 -1.66 18.39
C GLY A 108 -13.00 -2.10 18.58
N PRO A 109 -12.65 -2.58 19.80
CA PRO A 109 -11.35 -3.14 20.07
C PRO A 109 -11.07 -4.34 19.16
N THR A 110 -9.91 -4.32 18.48
CA THR A 110 -9.53 -5.36 17.54
C THR A 110 -8.02 -5.39 17.32
N TRP A 111 -7.56 -6.40 16.60
CA TRP A 111 -6.18 -6.49 16.12
C TRP A 111 -6.08 -5.96 14.70
N ASN A 112 -5.04 -5.16 14.44
CA ASN A 112 -4.78 -4.67 13.10
C ASN A 112 -4.53 -5.84 12.14
N HIS A 113 -5.16 -5.79 10.97
CA HIS A 113 -4.72 -6.58 9.84
C HIS A 113 -3.41 -5.99 9.30
N VAL A 114 -2.47 -6.84 8.95
CA VAL A 114 -1.13 -6.42 8.52
C VAL A 114 -0.74 -7.05 7.19
N ALA A 115 -0.15 -6.24 6.30
CA ALA A 115 0.42 -6.72 5.04
C ALA A 115 1.74 -7.47 5.32
N LEU A 116 1.63 -8.72 5.76
CA LEU A 116 2.70 -9.58 6.23
C LEU A 116 2.46 -11.03 5.80
N ARG A 117 3.50 -11.74 5.38
CA ARG A 117 3.48 -13.18 5.14
C ARG A 117 4.60 -13.83 5.94
N GLY A 118 4.25 -14.57 6.99
CA GLY A 118 5.23 -15.03 7.96
C GLY A 118 5.95 -13.85 8.59
N ARG A 119 7.25 -13.69 8.34
CA ARG A 119 8.05 -12.56 8.83
C ARG A 119 8.40 -11.55 7.72
N GLN A 120 7.82 -11.70 6.52
CA GLN A 120 8.13 -10.85 5.37
C GLN A 120 7.04 -9.82 5.13
N ARG A 121 7.44 -8.54 5.16
CA ARG A 121 6.62 -7.41 4.73
C ARG A 121 6.14 -7.59 3.29
N GLN A 122 4.88 -7.33 3.03
CA GLN A 122 4.26 -7.37 1.72
C GLN A 122 4.27 -5.96 1.09
N SER A 123 5.47 -5.47 0.76
CA SER A 123 5.61 -4.20 0.06
C SER A 123 5.26 -4.33 -1.43
N PRO A 124 4.95 -3.23 -2.15
CA PRO A 124 4.76 -3.27 -3.60
C PRO A 124 5.96 -3.86 -4.36
N SER A 125 7.17 -3.70 -3.84
CA SER A 125 8.35 -4.35 -4.42
C SER A 125 8.27 -5.88 -4.33
N VAL A 126 7.81 -6.41 -3.19
CA VAL A 126 7.69 -7.86 -2.98
C VAL A 126 6.52 -8.43 -3.78
N CYS A 127 5.37 -7.76 -3.73
CA CYS A 127 4.11 -8.29 -4.25
C CYS A 127 3.94 -8.11 -5.76
N TYR A 128 4.54 -7.07 -6.35
CA TYR A 128 4.35 -6.71 -7.75
C TYR A 128 5.66 -6.64 -8.54
N LEU A 129 6.64 -5.85 -8.07
CA LEU A 129 7.84 -5.61 -8.87
C LEU A 129 8.69 -6.87 -9.05
N ARG A 130 8.97 -7.62 -7.98
CA ARG A 130 9.76 -8.86 -8.07
C ARG A 130 9.13 -9.91 -8.98
N PRO A 131 7.82 -10.22 -8.87
CA PRO A 131 7.16 -11.10 -9.83
C PRO A 131 7.21 -10.59 -11.26
N ALA A 132 7.01 -9.28 -11.48
CA ALA A 132 7.08 -8.68 -12.81
C ALA A 132 8.49 -8.79 -13.43
N LEU A 133 9.54 -8.57 -12.64
CA LEU A 133 10.93 -8.73 -13.08
C LEU A 133 11.30 -10.18 -13.41
N ALA A 134 10.66 -11.15 -12.78
CA ALA A 134 10.83 -12.57 -13.07
C ALA A 134 9.95 -13.07 -14.22
N GLY A 135 9.07 -12.23 -14.74
CA GLY A 135 8.13 -12.56 -15.82
C GLY A 135 8.77 -12.56 -17.21
N ARG A 136 7.96 -12.92 -18.23
CA ARG A 136 8.40 -12.98 -19.64
C ARG A 136 8.84 -11.62 -20.21
N ASN A 137 8.16 -10.55 -19.80
CA ASN A 137 8.40 -9.18 -20.27
C ASN A 137 8.68 -8.30 -19.05
N PRO A 138 9.90 -8.37 -18.48
CA PRO A 138 10.23 -7.61 -17.30
C PRO A 138 10.22 -6.10 -17.62
N PRO A 139 9.67 -5.28 -16.72
CA PRO A 139 9.74 -3.83 -16.87
C PRO A 139 11.17 -3.33 -16.70
N THR A 140 11.53 -2.25 -17.41
CA THR A 140 12.76 -1.53 -17.15
C THR A 140 12.59 -0.67 -15.90
N VAL A 141 13.50 -0.82 -14.94
CA VAL A 141 13.49 -0.05 -13.68
C VAL A 141 14.61 0.98 -13.72
N LEU A 142 14.23 2.26 -13.74
CA LEU A 142 15.17 3.36 -13.62
C LEU A 142 15.33 3.75 -12.16
N MET A 143 16.54 3.59 -11.63
CA MET A 143 16.89 3.91 -10.25
C MET A 143 17.55 5.27 -10.15
N ASN A 144 17.47 5.90 -8.96
CA ASN A 144 18.10 7.19 -8.67
C ASN A 144 17.68 8.31 -9.63
N VAL A 145 16.44 8.25 -10.09
CA VAL A 145 15.83 9.29 -10.92
C VAL A 145 14.69 9.98 -10.19
N ARG A 146 14.48 11.25 -10.49
CA ARG A 146 13.34 12.04 -9.99
C ARG A 146 12.49 12.48 -11.18
N ALA A 147 11.24 12.02 -11.23
CA ALA A 147 10.27 12.51 -12.19
C ALA A 147 10.01 14.01 -11.95
N THR A 148 10.06 14.81 -13.01
CA THR A 148 9.90 16.27 -12.95
C THR A 148 8.62 16.73 -13.63
N ARG A 149 8.16 16.03 -14.68
CA ARG A 149 6.99 16.45 -15.45
C ARG A 149 6.32 15.27 -16.13
N LEU A 150 4.99 15.31 -16.24
CA LEU A 150 4.22 14.45 -17.13
C LEU A 150 4.06 15.15 -18.49
N ARG A 151 4.24 14.43 -19.60
CA ARG A 151 4.02 14.91 -20.96
C ARG A 151 2.65 14.49 -21.44
N PHE A 152 1.87 15.45 -21.91
CA PHE A 152 0.54 15.22 -22.45
C PHE A 152 0.45 15.67 -23.90
N GLU A 153 -0.21 14.85 -24.74
CA GLU A 153 -0.60 15.17 -26.11
C GLU A 153 -2.09 14.84 -26.27
N GLY A 154 -2.91 15.82 -26.66
CA GLY A 154 -4.35 15.62 -26.82
C GLY A 154 -5.06 15.04 -25.58
N GLY A 155 -4.65 15.39 -24.36
CA GLY A 155 -5.21 14.87 -23.10
C GLY A 155 -4.69 13.48 -22.68
N ARG A 156 -3.88 12.82 -23.50
CA ARG A 156 -3.24 11.54 -23.20
C ARG A 156 -1.83 11.76 -22.64
N CYS A 157 -1.48 11.11 -21.55
CA CYS A 157 -0.11 11.08 -21.06
C CYS A 157 0.75 10.20 -21.99
N VAL A 158 1.79 10.81 -22.59
CA VAL A 158 2.69 10.16 -23.56
C VAL A 158 4.10 9.99 -23.06
N GLY A 159 4.41 10.42 -21.84
CA GLY A 159 5.74 10.25 -21.27
C GLY A 159 5.94 10.98 -19.96
N VAL A 160 7.14 10.82 -19.41
CA VAL A 160 7.59 11.42 -18.16
C VAL A 160 9.00 11.98 -18.35
N ASP A 161 9.20 13.23 -17.98
CA ASP A 161 10.53 13.83 -17.86
C ASP A 161 11.09 13.49 -16.49
N PHE A 162 12.39 13.23 -16.46
CA PHE A 162 13.09 12.96 -15.21
C PHE A 162 14.53 13.50 -15.27
N VAL A 163 15.08 13.71 -14.10
CA VAL A 163 16.50 14.03 -13.90
C VAL A 163 17.15 12.95 -13.04
N ASN A 164 18.45 12.75 -13.24
CA ASN A 164 19.22 11.90 -12.33
C ASN A 164 19.17 12.52 -10.93
N GLY A 165 18.72 11.77 -9.95
CA GLY A 165 18.62 12.23 -8.58
C GLY A 165 20.00 12.45 -7.98
N ASP A 166 20.20 13.57 -7.27
CA ASP A 166 21.37 13.76 -6.43
C ASP A 166 21.35 12.67 -5.35
N VAL A 167 22.34 11.79 -5.39
CA VAL A 167 22.60 10.82 -4.33
C VAL A 167 23.29 11.57 -3.18
N THR A 168 22.60 12.51 -2.55
CA THR A 168 23.00 13.03 -1.24
C THR A 168 22.48 12.08 -0.18
N ALA A 169 23.07 10.89 -0.10
CA ALA A 169 22.96 10.01 1.05
C ALA A 169 24.37 9.71 1.51
N ALA A 170 24.65 9.99 2.75
CA ALA A 170 25.91 9.65 3.38
C ALA A 170 26.32 8.21 3.06
N GLY A 171 27.47 8.00 2.41
CA GLY A 171 28.17 6.73 2.40
C GLY A 171 28.24 5.92 1.11
N ALA A 172 28.06 6.49 -0.08
CA ALA A 172 28.41 5.77 -1.31
C ALA A 172 29.35 6.61 -2.16
N ALA A 173 30.58 6.16 -2.34
CA ALA A 173 31.54 6.73 -3.26
C ALA A 173 30.96 6.71 -4.67
N SER A 174 30.70 7.87 -5.24
CA SER A 174 30.17 8.03 -6.58
C SER A 174 31.31 8.08 -7.59
N THR A 175 31.37 7.06 -8.45
CA THR A 175 31.92 7.22 -9.78
C THR A 175 30.76 7.53 -10.73
N ALA A 176 30.30 8.76 -10.73
CA ALA A 176 29.29 9.22 -11.68
C ALA A 176 29.82 10.40 -12.46
N GLY A 177 30.09 10.16 -13.75
CA GLY A 177 30.24 11.22 -14.73
C GLY A 177 28.99 12.12 -14.73
N ARG A 178 29.19 13.42 -14.69
CA ARG A 178 28.16 14.43 -14.95
C ARG A 178 27.55 14.17 -16.32
N VAL A 179 26.29 13.79 -16.34
CA VAL A 179 25.41 13.97 -17.50
C VAL A 179 24.28 14.88 -17.02
N GLY A 180 24.47 16.17 -17.15
CA GLY A 180 23.41 17.16 -17.04
C GLY A 180 22.55 17.08 -18.30
N GLY A 181 21.36 16.51 -18.21
CA GLY A 181 20.38 16.47 -19.29
C GLY A 181 19.03 15.99 -18.74
N GLU A 182 17.95 16.69 -19.06
CA GLU A 182 16.60 16.18 -18.92
C GLU A 182 16.43 15.02 -19.91
N SER A 183 15.97 13.88 -19.41
CA SER A 183 15.66 12.72 -20.23
C SER A 183 14.16 12.48 -20.23
N THR A 184 13.60 12.07 -21.37
CA THR A 184 12.18 11.75 -21.52
C THR A 184 12.02 10.27 -21.83
N VAL A 185 11.18 9.57 -21.07
CA VAL A 185 10.67 8.25 -21.45
C VAL A 185 9.30 8.44 -22.07
N ARG A 186 9.14 7.92 -23.29
CA ARG A 186 7.83 7.88 -23.97
C ARG A 186 7.12 6.59 -23.60
N ALA A 187 5.79 6.69 -23.41
CA ALA A 187 4.90 5.57 -23.17
C ALA A 187 4.52 4.86 -24.48
#